data_e92908b33bf41ced5d85e43760b9540c
#
_entry.id   e92908b33bf41ced5d85e43760b9540c
#
_cell.length_a   1.000
_cell.length_b   1.000
_cell.length_c   1.000
_cell.angle_alpha   90.00
_cell.angle_beta   90.00
_cell.angle_gamma   90.00
#
_symmetry.space_group_name_H-M   'P 1'
#
loop_
_entity.id
_entity.type
_entity.pdbx_description
1 polymer ?
#
loop_
_entity_poly.entity_id
_entity_poly.type
_entity_poly.pdbx_seq_one_letter_code
_entity_poly.pdbx_strand_id
1 'polypeptide(L)'
;MSEAEIGFHFSLQFCNYTPINRDLTMKRLLSSVALLIISSFVCLAQTDESRHEISVSYGYITLPQAVDLIGAGGGTVLGGLLVGIVDVIAPGDQEYPKRIDNGGTGGFSFQYLYSLNRTIKLGGTVCYESTWGEWNNGNDYIVHYPAIMATSKFVWFNHEHFGMYSKLSLGLMLLLDGKNEDKPIPMFAGQSSAICMEFGGKALRGFLETGWGNQGLLNFGVKFSF
;
A
#
# COMPACT_ATOMS: atom_id res chain seq x y z
N MET A 1 68.68 19.12 28.92
CA MET A 1 68.09 18.38 27.79
C MET A 1 66.60 18.59 27.90
N SER A 2 66.07 19.44 27.09
CA SER A 2 64.66 19.93 27.10
C SER A 2 63.96 19.38 25.86
N GLU A 3 62.95 18.55 26.07
CA GLU A 3 62.10 18.06 25.02
C GLU A 3 61.04 19.12 24.67
N ALA A 4 61.05 19.52 23.42
CA ALA A 4 60.07 20.46 22.85
C ALA A 4 58.87 19.66 22.36
N GLU A 5 57.70 19.78 23.03
CA GLU A 5 56.41 19.33 22.53
C GLU A 5 55.92 20.25 21.42
N ILE A 6 55.82 19.72 20.21
CA ILE A 6 55.18 20.39 19.08
C ILE A 6 53.70 20.02 19.13
N GLY A 7 52.88 20.89 19.71
CA GLY A 7 51.42 20.77 19.69
C GLY A 7 50.86 21.13 18.31
N PHE A 8 50.40 20.12 17.58
CA PHE A 8 49.64 20.31 16.35
C PHE A 8 48.16 20.61 16.72
N HIS A 9 47.80 21.88 16.69
CA HIS A 9 46.38 22.29 16.80
C HIS A 9 45.66 22.00 15.47
N PHE A 10 44.91 20.90 15.41
CA PHE A 10 44.00 20.64 14.31
C PHE A 10 42.70 21.41 14.58
N SER A 11 42.54 22.58 13.96
CA SER A 11 41.28 23.33 13.98
C SER A 11 40.25 22.64 13.07
N LEU A 12 39.38 21.83 13.66
CA LEU A 12 38.19 21.29 12.98
C LEU A 12 37.19 22.43 12.78
N GLN A 13 37.23 23.05 11.60
CA GLN A 13 36.15 23.90 11.11
C GLN A 13 34.91 23.00 10.92
N PHE A 14 34.00 23.00 11.91
CA PHE A 14 32.66 22.45 11.75
C PHE A 14 31.94 23.27 10.68
N CYS A 15 31.82 22.70 9.49
CA CYS A 15 30.90 23.19 8.48
C CYS A 15 29.52 23.18 9.11
N ASN A 16 28.94 24.34 9.38
CA ASN A 16 27.56 24.51 9.80
C ASN A 16 26.65 23.96 8.70
N TYR A 17 26.30 22.68 8.80
CA TYR A 17 25.29 22.04 7.95
C TYR A 17 23.93 22.58 8.43
N THR A 18 23.44 23.62 7.79
CA THR A 18 22.05 24.05 7.96
C THR A 18 21.17 22.86 7.56
N PRO A 19 20.34 22.34 8.46
CA PRO A 19 19.47 21.21 8.12
C PRO A 19 18.52 21.71 7.02
N ILE A 20 18.73 21.21 5.80
CA ILE A 20 17.76 21.37 4.71
C ILE A 20 16.45 20.83 5.26
N ASN A 21 15.45 21.67 5.33
CA ASN A 21 14.13 21.31 5.84
C ASN A 21 13.52 20.28 4.88
N ARG A 22 13.85 19.00 5.10
CA ARG A 22 13.48 17.85 4.24
C ARG A 22 11.98 17.77 4.04
N ASP A 23 11.20 18.17 5.05
CA ASP A 23 9.74 18.18 4.97
C ASP A 23 9.20 19.18 3.93
N LEU A 24 9.80 20.36 3.83
CA LEU A 24 9.36 21.39 2.89
C LEU A 24 9.71 21.03 1.45
N THR A 25 10.91 20.44 1.24
CA THR A 25 11.35 19.97 -0.09
C THR A 25 10.55 18.78 -0.56
N MET A 26 10.25 17.85 0.32
CA MET A 26 9.44 16.66 0.00
C MET A 26 7.98 17.02 -0.33
N LYS A 27 7.38 17.93 0.42
CA LYS A 27 6.04 18.46 0.12
C LYS A 27 5.96 19.19 -1.22
N ARG A 28 6.99 19.99 -1.55
CA ARG A 28 7.08 20.68 -2.86
C ARG A 28 7.32 19.71 -4.01
N LEU A 29 8.13 18.66 -3.81
CA LEU A 29 8.35 17.62 -4.82
C LEU A 29 7.07 16.82 -5.08
N LEU A 30 6.38 16.41 -4.02
CA LEU A 30 5.09 15.71 -4.11
C LEU A 30 4.02 16.56 -4.82
N SER A 31 3.93 17.85 -4.49
CA SER A 31 2.98 18.75 -5.15
C SER A 31 3.31 18.98 -6.63
N SER A 32 4.60 19.07 -6.98
CA SER A 32 5.04 19.25 -8.38
C SER A 32 4.77 18.00 -9.21
N VAL A 33 5.03 16.81 -8.65
CA VAL A 33 4.73 15.54 -9.29
C VAL A 33 3.23 15.35 -9.45
N ALA A 34 2.43 15.68 -8.44
CA ALA A 34 0.97 15.63 -8.53
C ALA A 34 0.43 16.60 -9.60
N LEU A 35 0.99 17.82 -9.70
CA LEU A 35 0.60 18.80 -10.72
C LEU A 35 0.98 18.35 -12.13
N LEU A 36 2.15 17.73 -12.31
CA LEU A 36 2.60 17.14 -13.58
C LEU A 36 1.73 15.96 -14.01
N ILE A 37 1.34 15.12 -13.07
CA ILE A 37 0.42 14.01 -13.33
C ILE A 37 -0.95 14.56 -13.74
N ILE A 38 -1.51 15.52 -13.01
CA ILE A 38 -2.81 16.14 -13.32
C ILE A 38 -2.79 16.85 -14.69
N SER A 39 -1.72 17.57 -15.03
CA SER A 39 -1.60 18.27 -16.32
C SER A 39 -1.49 17.34 -17.52
N SER A 40 -0.81 16.20 -17.38
CA SER A 40 -0.74 15.18 -18.44
C SER A 40 -2.09 14.49 -18.68
N PHE A 41 -2.93 14.37 -17.65
CA PHE A 41 -4.26 13.77 -17.77
C PHE A 41 -5.29 14.64 -18.50
N VAL A 42 -5.18 15.97 -18.42
CA VAL A 42 -6.10 16.89 -19.11
C VAL A 42 -5.95 16.80 -20.64
N CYS A 43 -4.78 16.48 -21.16
CA CYS A 43 -4.55 16.34 -22.60
C CYS A 43 -5.09 15.04 -23.21
N LEU A 44 -5.30 13.98 -22.42
CA LEU A 44 -5.69 12.65 -22.91
C LEU A 44 -7.22 12.40 -22.90
N ALA A 45 -8.02 13.35 -22.40
CA ALA A 45 -9.45 13.18 -22.10
C ALA A 45 -10.39 13.22 -23.32
N GLN A 46 -9.90 13.11 -24.56
CA GLN A 46 -10.71 13.38 -25.78
C GLN A 46 -11.09 12.15 -26.60
N THR A 47 -10.93 10.92 -26.14
CA THR A 47 -11.31 9.72 -26.91
C THR A 47 -12.60 9.08 -26.40
N ASP A 48 -13.55 8.85 -27.31
CA ASP A 48 -14.94 8.40 -27.03
C ASP A 48 -15.06 6.93 -26.49
N GLU A 49 -14.02 6.12 -26.59
CA GLU A 49 -13.93 4.79 -25.95
C GLU A 49 -12.62 4.64 -25.17
N SER A 50 -12.65 5.01 -23.92
CA SER A 50 -11.50 4.85 -23.03
C SER A 50 -11.21 3.35 -22.79
N ARG A 51 -10.12 2.85 -23.41
CA ARG A 51 -9.67 1.46 -23.23
C ARG A 51 -8.71 1.29 -22.06
N HIS A 52 -8.16 2.37 -21.57
CA HIS A 52 -7.16 2.37 -20.51
C HIS A 52 -7.75 2.97 -19.23
N GLU A 53 -7.44 2.39 -18.10
CA GLU A 53 -7.85 2.86 -16.78
C GLU A 53 -6.63 2.84 -15.86
N ILE A 54 -6.35 3.99 -15.23
CA ILE A 54 -5.35 4.11 -14.17
C ILE A 54 -6.07 4.50 -12.91
N SER A 55 -5.71 3.91 -11.77
CA SER A 55 -6.27 4.28 -10.49
C SER A 55 -5.24 4.30 -9.37
N VAL A 56 -5.50 5.16 -8.39
CA VAL A 56 -4.76 5.24 -7.13
C VAL A 56 -5.77 5.09 -6.01
N SER A 57 -5.44 4.27 -5.02
CA SER A 57 -6.33 4.02 -3.90
C SER A 57 -5.58 3.83 -2.58
N TYR A 58 -6.36 3.99 -1.52
CA TYR A 58 -5.96 3.72 -0.15
C TYR A 58 -6.93 2.72 0.47
N GLY A 59 -6.38 1.68 1.07
CA GLY A 59 -7.13 0.64 1.74
C GLY A 59 -6.93 0.64 3.25
N TYR A 60 -8.01 0.37 3.95
CA TYR A 60 -8.05 0.28 5.41
C TYR A 60 -8.35 -1.17 5.83
N ILE A 61 -7.71 -1.62 6.91
CA ILE A 61 -7.76 -3.02 7.41
C ILE A 61 -7.33 -4.00 6.30
N THR A 62 -6.07 -3.94 5.95
CA THR A 62 -5.44 -4.87 5.00
C THR A 62 -5.20 -6.24 5.65
N LEU A 63 -4.90 -7.25 4.83
CA LEU A 63 -4.59 -8.59 5.34
C LEU A 63 -3.41 -8.61 6.32
N PRO A 64 -2.26 -7.94 6.05
CA PRO A 64 -1.17 -7.82 7.01
C PRO A 64 -1.59 -7.18 8.34
N GLN A 65 -2.34 -6.06 8.30
CA GLN A 65 -2.86 -5.41 9.51
C GLN A 65 -3.81 -6.31 10.29
N ALA A 66 -4.65 -7.05 9.60
CA ALA A 66 -5.59 -7.97 10.22
C ALA A 66 -4.85 -9.12 10.94
N VAL A 67 -3.80 -9.68 10.33
CA VAL A 67 -2.96 -10.70 10.96
C VAL A 67 -2.24 -10.13 12.19
N ASP A 68 -1.70 -8.91 12.12
CA ASP A 68 -1.07 -8.24 13.24
C ASP A 68 -2.04 -7.97 14.39
N LEU A 69 -3.26 -7.55 14.10
CA LEU A 69 -4.31 -7.32 15.10
C LEU A 69 -4.71 -8.62 15.83
N ILE A 70 -4.75 -9.75 15.14
CA ILE A 70 -5.03 -11.07 15.73
C ILE A 70 -3.89 -11.48 16.66
N GLY A 71 -2.64 -11.32 16.22
CA GLY A 71 -1.45 -11.63 17.03
C GLY A 71 -1.36 -10.81 18.32
N ALA A 72 -1.95 -9.63 18.37
CA ALA A 72 -2.03 -8.77 19.56
C ALA A 72 -3.12 -9.18 20.56
N GLY A 73 -3.87 -10.26 20.33
CA GLY A 73 -4.93 -10.74 21.22
C GLY A 73 -6.24 -9.95 21.12
N GLY A 74 -6.44 -9.22 20.03
CA GLY A 74 -7.68 -8.51 19.70
C GLY A 74 -8.82 -9.46 19.35
N GLY A 75 -9.45 -10.06 20.37
CA GLY A 75 -10.59 -10.97 20.23
C GLY A 75 -11.88 -10.26 19.82
N THR A 76 -11.93 -9.76 18.60
CA THR A 76 -13.19 -9.29 18.01
C THR A 76 -13.80 -10.40 17.13
N VAL A 77 -15.12 -10.35 16.90
CA VAL A 77 -15.84 -11.28 16.01
C VAL A 77 -15.19 -11.34 14.61
N LEU A 78 -14.63 -10.23 14.16
CA LEU A 78 -13.83 -10.18 12.92
C LEU A 78 -12.51 -10.98 13.06
N GLY A 79 -11.84 -10.91 14.20
CA GLY A 79 -10.64 -11.70 14.50
C GLY A 79 -10.89 -13.19 14.45
N GLY A 80 -12.03 -13.67 14.97
CA GLY A 80 -12.37 -15.10 14.92
C GLY A 80 -12.58 -15.64 13.51
N LEU A 81 -13.16 -14.86 12.61
CA LEU A 81 -13.30 -15.21 11.20
C LEU A 81 -11.94 -15.25 10.48
N LEU A 82 -11.02 -14.38 10.87
CA LEU A 82 -9.67 -14.28 10.33
C LEU A 82 -8.76 -15.39 10.83
N VAL A 83 -8.83 -15.73 12.13
CA VAL A 83 -8.09 -16.87 12.72
C VAL A 83 -8.43 -18.15 11.99
N GLY A 84 -9.72 -18.41 11.69
CA GLY A 84 -10.11 -19.58 10.92
C GLY A 84 -9.50 -19.66 9.53
N ILE A 85 -9.21 -18.54 8.88
CA ILE A 85 -8.54 -18.49 7.57
C ILE A 85 -7.03 -18.66 7.73
N VAL A 86 -6.44 -18.05 8.74
CA VAL A 86 -4.99 -18.14 9.02
C VAL A 86 -4.61 -19.55 9.47
N ASP A 87 -5.39 -20.21 10.31
CA ASP A 87 -5.18 -21.59 10.73
C ASP A 87 -5.23 -22.58 9.56
N VAL A 88 -6.00 -22.28 8.52
CA VAL A 88 -6.03 -23.09 7.29
C VAL A 88 -4.78 -22.88 6.43
N ILE A 89 -4.20 -21.66 6.44
CA ILE A 89 -3.08 -21.29 5.57
C ILE A 89 -1.72 -21.60 6.23
N ALA A 90 -1.62 -21.48 7.55
CA ALA A 90 -0.39 -21.68 8.31
C ALA A 90 -0.66 -22.45 9.60
N PRO A 91 -0.92 -23.76 9.55
CA PRO A 91 -1.11 -24.57 10.74
C PRO A 91 0.20 -24.71 11.50
N GLY A 92 0.30 -24.20 12.71
CA GLY A 92 1.47 -24.39 13.57
C GLY A 92 1.31 -23.78 14.96
N ASP A 93 1.52 -24.58 16.00
CA ASP A 93 1.61 -24.21 17.42
C ASP A 93 2.92 -23.44 17.71
N GLN A 94 3.13 -22.33 17.04
CA GLN A 94 4.26 -21.45 17.37
C GLN A 94 3.76 -20.42 18.39
N GLU A 95 4.26 -20.46 19.62
CA GLU A 95 4.14 -19.38 20.58
C GLU A 95 4.88 -18.15 20.05
N TYR A 96 4.17 -17.32 19.28
CA TYR A 96 4.72 -16.03 18.86
C TYR A 96 4.78 -15.07 20.05
N PRO A 97 5.88 -14.29 20.18
CA PRO A 97 5.94 -13.25 21.20
C PRO A 97 4.73 -12.34 21.05
N LYS A 98 4.07 -12.04 22.18
CA LYS A 98 2.86 -11.23 22.22
C LYS A 98 3.19 -9.79 21.84
N ARG A 99 2.49 -9.25 20.86
CA ARG A 99 2.61 -7.85 20.43
C ARG A 99 1.84 -6.95 21.41
N ILE A 100 2.44 -5.83 21.83
CA ILE A 100 1.84 -4.92 22.81
C ILE A 100 1.21 -3.72 22.11
N ASP A 101 1.88 -3.18 21.08
CA ASP A 101 1.42 -2.02 20.34
C ASP A 101 1.60 -2.26 18.83
N ASN A 102 0.60 -1.87 18.04
CA ASN A 102 0.58 -2.13 16.60
C ASN A 102 0.06 -0.90 15.84
N GLY A 103 0.74 -0.56 14.76
CA GLY A 103 0.31 0.45 13.81
C GLY A 103 0.56 -0.01 12.38
N GLY A 104 -0.10 0.65 11.44
CA GLY A 104 0.14 0.39 10.02
C GLY A 104 -0.25 1.57 9.16
N THR A 105 0.40 1.69 7.98
CA THR A 105 0.11 2.77 7.03
C THR A 105 -1.20 2.59 6.30
N GLY A 106 -1.82 1.40 6.33
CA GLY A 106 -2.84 1.00 5.36
C GLY A 106 -2.22 0.65 4.01
N GLY A 107 -3.03 0.14 3.09
CA GLY A 107 -2.60 -0.29 1.77
C GLY A 107 -2.68 0.84 0.74
N PHE A 108 -1.55 1.34 0.27
CA PHE A 108 -1.50 2.21 -0.90
C PHE A 108 -1.42 1.37 -2.17
N SER A 109 -2.30 1.63 -3.15
CA SER A 109 -2.30 0.88 -4.40
C SER A 109 -2.28 1.79 -5.61
N PHE A 110 -1.53 1.35 -6.63
CA PHE A 110 -1.58 1.87 -7.98
C PHE A 110 -1.99 0.74 -8.92
N GLN A 111 -2.98 1.00 -9.78
CA GLN A 111 -3.53 0.00 -10.68
C GLN A 111 -3.60 0.54 -12.11
N TYR A 112 -3.28 -0.32 -13.06
CA TYR A 112 -3.52 -0.10 -14.48
C TYR A 112 -4.34 -1.24 -15.04
N LEU A 113 -5.42 -0.92 -15.76
CA LEU A 113 -6.29 -1.87 -16.42
C LEU A 113 -6.48 -1.51 -17.90
N TYR A 114 -6.56 -2.53 -18.71
CA TYR A 114 -6.94 -2.47 -20.11
C TYR A 114 -8.30 -3.11 -20.34
N SER A 115 -9.20 -2.42 -21.03
CA SER A 115 -10.54 -2.90 -21.32
C SER A 115 -10.50 -3.86 -22.52
N LEU A 116 -10.71 -5.16 -22.26
CA LEU A 116 -10.87 -6.14 -23.33
C LEU A 116 -12.20 -5.97 -24.04
N ASN A 117 -13.24 -5.70 -23.25
CA ASN A 117 -14.58 -5.41 -23.72
C ASN A 117 -15.31 -4.54 -22.67
N ARG A 118 -16.60 -4.27 -22.86
CA ARG A 118 -17.41 -3.44 -21.94
C ARG A 118 -17.55 -4.02 -20.54
N THR A 119 -17.36 -5.32 -20.39
CA THR A 119 -17.61 -6.06 -19.14
C THR A 119 -16.30 -6.43 -18.44
N ILE A 120 -15.24 -6.73 -19.16
CA ILE A 120 -14.00 -7.30 -18.62
C ILE A 120 -12.84 -6.34 -18.87
N LYS A 121 -12.12 -6.02 -17.80
CA LYS A 121 -10.85 -5.29 -17.85
C LYS A 121 -9.78 -6.15 -17.15
N LEU A 122 -8.57 -6.18 -17.75
CA LEU A 122 -7.42 -6.91 -17.22
C LEU A 122 -6.23 -5.98 -17.07
N GLY A 123 -5.38 -6.26 -16.09
CA GLY A 123 -4.15 -5.49 -15.90
C GLY A 123 -3.38 -5.89 -14.66
N GLY A 124 -2.72 -4.92 -14.05
CA GLY A 124 -1.89 -5.12 -12.87
C GLY A 124 -2.13 -4.09 -11.78
N THR A 125 -1.84 -4.50 -10.56
CA THR A 125 -1.87 -3.66 -9.36
C THR A 125 -0.56 -3.81 -8.62
N VAL A 126 0.02 -2.68 -8.21
CA VAL A 126 1.11 -2.62 -7.25
C VAL A 126 0.54 -2.08 -5.96
N CYS A 127 0.84 -2.75 -4.86
CA CYS A 127 0.38 -2.37 -3.53
C CYS A 127 1.58 -2.25 -2.59
N TYR A 128 1.52 -1.31 -1.66
CA TYR A 128 2.51 -1.13 -0.63
C TYR A 128 1.85 -0.85 0.71
N GLU A 129 2.35 -1.52 1.72
CA GLU A 129 1.95 -1.34 3.10
C GLU A 129 3.15 -1.45 4.02
N SER A 130 3.09 -0.82 5.17
CA SER A 130 4.06 -0.99 6.25
C SER A 130 3.32 -1.11 7.58
N THR A 131 3.75 -2.07 8.39
CA THR A 131 3.29 -2.23 9.78
C THR A 131 4.47 -2.03 10.73
N TRP A 132 4.17 -1.54 11.93
CA TRP A 132 5.15 -1.37 13.01
C TRP A 132 4.52 -1.68 14.35
N GLY A 133 5.35 -1.94 15.35
CA GLY A 133 4.89 -2.18 16.70
C GLY A 133 6.02 -2.55 17.63
N GLU A 134 5.66 -2.92 18.85
CA GLU A 134 6.56 -3.35 19.90
C GLU A 134 6.21 -4.76 20.36
N TRP A 135 7.25 -5.60 20.54
CA TRP A 135 7.13 -6.91 21.12
C TRP A 135 7.15 -6.83 22.65
N ASN A 136 6.60 -7.82 23.35
CA ASN A 136 6.62 -7.92 24.81
C ASN A 136 8.03 -7.95 25.45
N ASN A 137 9.08 -8.12 24.66
CA ASN A 137 10.48 -8.04 25.06
C ASN A 137 11.10 -6.63 24.91
N GLY A 138 10.29 -5.61 24.59
CA GLY A 138 10.74 -4.24 24.39
C GLY A 138 11.43 -3.95 23.05
N ASN A 139 11.40 -4.90 22.10
CA ASN A 139 11.97 -4.70 20.77
C ASN A 139 10.89 -4.17 19.82
N ASP A 140 11.17 -3.05 19.17
CA ASP A 140 10.32 -2.56 18.10
C ASP A 140 10.55 -3.35 16.81
N TYR A 141 9.53 -3.47 15.98
CA TYR A 141 9.63 -4.01 14.62
C TYR A 141 9.02 -3.04 13.61
N ILE A 142 9.51 -3.11 12.38
CA ILE A 142 8.94 -2.45 11.20
C ILE A 142 9.00 -3.47 10.08
N VAL A 143 7.86 -3.74 9.45
CA VAL A 143 7.78 -4.67 8.33
C VAL A 143 7.12 -3.99 7.15
N HIS A 144 7.71 -4.19 5.96
CA HIS A 144 7.21 -3.64 4.70
C HIS A 144 6.67 -4.76 3.82
N TYR A 145 5.54 -4.50 3.17
CA TYR A 145 4.81 -5.48 2.35
C TYR A 145 4.56 -4.93 0.93
N PRO A 146 5.61 -4.78 0.09
CA PRO A 146 5.37 -4.51 -1.33
C PRO A 146 4.76 -5.73 -2.01
N ALA A 147 3.72 -5.51 -2.82
CA ALA A 147 3.02 -6.55 -3.55
C ALA A 147 2.79 -6.16 -5.00
N ILE A 148 2.82 -7.16 -5.90
CA ILE A 148 2.43 -7.03 -7.30
C ILE A 148 1.41 -8.12 -7.64
N MET A 149 0.31 -7.72 -8.25
CA MET A 149 -0.82 -8.61 -8.54
C MET A 149 -1.32 -8.41 -9.96
N ALA A 150 -1.65 -9.51 -10.64
CA ALA A 150 -2.49 -9.49 -11.83
C ALA A 150 -3.93 -9.25 -11.40
N THR A 151 -4.63 -8.35 -12.07
CA THR A 151 -5.96 -7.90 -11.69
C THR A 151 -6.94 -8.07 -12.82
N SER A 152 -8.11 -8.63 -12.49
CA SER A 152 -9.28 -8.68 -13.35
C SER A 152 -10.43 -7.92 -12.71
N LYS A 153 -11.09 -7.08 -13.49
CA LYS A 153 -12.25 -6.29 -13.10
C LYS A 153 -13.43 -6.68 -13.98
N PHE A 154 -14.52 -7.04 -13.35
CA PHE A 154 -15.76 -7.43 -14.00
C PHE A 154 -16.82 -6.37 -13.76
N VAL A 155 -17.17 -5.62 -14.81
CA VAL A 155 -18.13 -4.51 -14.77
C VAL A 155 -19.55 -5.06 -14.94
N TRP A 156 -20.39 -4.86 -13.94
CA TRP A 156 -21.79 -5.28 -13.97
C TRP A 156 -22.68 -4.21 -14.58
N PHE A 157 -22.41 -2.97 -14.17
CA PHE A 157 -23.20 -1.81 -14.55
C PHE A 157 -22.29 -0.61 -14.73
N ASN A 158 -22.44 0.10 -15.84
CA ASN A 158 -21.65 1.30 -16.12
C ASN A 158 -22.54 2.36 -16.77
N HIS A 159 -22.99 3.30 -15.97
CA HIS A 159 -23.77 4.45 -16.42
C HIS A 159 -22.90 5.72 -16.41
N GLU A 160 -23.44 6.83 -16.94
CA GLU A 160 -22.68 8.08 -17.13
C GLU A 160 -22.02 8.59 -15.85
N HIS A 161 -22.71 8.51 -14.70
CA HIS A 161 -22.23 9.03 -13.42
C HIS A 161 -22.06 7.97 -12.34
N PHE A 162 -22.45 6.71 -12.60
CA PHE A 162 -22.41 5.63 -11.64
C PHE A 162 -22.03 4.30 -12.29
N GLY A 163 -21.22 3.53 -11.62
CA GLY A 163 -20.86 2.19 -12.04
C GLY A 163 -20.76 1.21 -10.87
N MET A 164 -20.94 -0.07 -11.17
CA MET A 164 -20.73 -1.18 -10.24
C MET A 164 -19.91 -2.27 -10.90
N TYR A 165 -19.02 -2.88 -10.11
CA TYR A 165 -18.15 -3.95 -10.58
C TYR A 165 -17.72 -4.87 -9.44
N SER A 166 -17.11 -6.00 -9.78
CA SER A 166 -16.30 -6.81 -8.90
C SER A 166 -14.86 -6.88 -9.40
N LYS A 167 -13.94 -7.18 -8.50
CA LYS A 167 -12.50 -7.24 -8.80
C LYS A 167 -11.86 -8.43 -8.11
N LEU A 168 -10.96 -9.09 -8.82
CA LEU A 168 -10.09 -10.14 -8.30
C LEU A 168 -8.66 -9.82 -8.69
N SER A 169 -7.76 -9.85 -7.72
CA SER A 169 -6.31 -9.66 -7.94
C SER A 169 -5.56 -10.80 -7.26
N LEU A 170 -4.56 -11.36 -7.96
CA LEU A 170 -3.74 -12.45 -7.46
C LEU A 170 -2.29 -12.19 -7.84
N GLY A 171 -1.34 -12.45 -6.93
CA GLY A 171 0.06 -12.18 -7.16
C GLY A 171 0.98 -12.56 -6.02
N LEU A 172 2.06 -11.83 -5.89
CA LEU A 172 3.10 -12.06 -4.90
C LEU A 172 3.33 -10.79 -4.08
N MET A 173 3.63 -11.00 -2.81
CA MET A 173 4.03 -10.00 -1.83
C MET A 173 5.38 -10.41 -1.25
N LEU A 174 6.22 -9.45 -0.93
CA LEU A 174 7.45 -9.67 -0.21
C LEU A 174 7.31 -9.14 1.22
N LEU A 175 7.68 -9.96 2.19
CA LEU A 175 7.85 -9.52 3.56
C LEU A 175 9.29 -9.08 3.75
N LEU A 176 9.48 -7.79 4.06
CA LEU A 176 10.79 -7.17 4.27
C LEU A 176 10.86 -6.68 5.71
N ASP A 177 11.77 -7.26 6.51
CA ASP A 177 12.05 -6.74 7.86
C ASP A 177 12.86 -5.44 7.72
N GLY A 178 12.34 -4.35 8.23
CA GLY A 178 12.98 -3.03 8.14
C GLY A 178 14.15 -2.83 9.11
N LYS A 179 14.37 -3.73 10.06
CA LYS A 179 15.45 -3.64 11.07
C LYS A 179 16.56 -4.68 10.88
N ASN A 180 16.22 -5.83 10.35
CA ASN A 180 17.17 -6.90 10.07
C ASN A 180 17.38 -7.01 8.56
N GLU A 181 18.62 -7.20 8.13
CA GLU A 181 18.96 -7.49 6.73
C GLU A 181 18.61 -8.93 6.34
N ASP A 182 17.52 -9.46 6.88
CA ASP A 182 17.05 -10.80 6.55
C ASP A 182 16.57 -10.87 5.11
N LYS A 183 16.68 -12.07 4.53
CA LYS A 183 16.26 -12.28 3.14
C LYS A 183 14.76 -12.03 2.99
N PRO A 184 14.33 -11.34 1.91
CA PRO A 184 12.92 -11.17 1.58
C PRO A 184 12.17 -12.51 1.56
N ILE A 185 11.04 -12.59 2.26
CA ILE A 185 10.21 -13.78 2.27
C ILE A 185 9.08 -13.57 1.28
N PRO A 186 9.03 -14.34 0.17
CA PRO A 186 7.93 -14.25 -0.77
C PRO A 186 6.67 -14.91 -0.18
N MET A 187 5.54 -14.21 -0.30
CA MET A 187 4.23 -14.67 0.14
C MET A 187 3.20 -14.48 -0.96
N PHE A 188 2.11 -15.21 -0.90
CA PHE A 188 0.98 -15.00 -1.79
C PHE A 188 0.29 -13.68 -1.48
N ALA A 189 -0.05 -12.92 -2.52
CA ALA A 189 -0.85 -11.71 -2.45
C ALA A 189 -2.18 -11.93 -3.18
N GLY A 190 -3.24 -11.45 -2.60
CA GLY A 190 -4.56 -11.53 -3.22
C GLY A 190 -5.52 -10.47 -2.71
N GLN A 191 -6.47 -10.09 -3.54
CA GLN A 191 -7.59 -9.21 -3.21
C GLN A 191 -8.83 -9.69 -3.93
N SER A 192 -9.89 -9.90 -3.18
CA SER A 192 -11.22 -10.17 -3.73
C SER A 192 -12.17 -9.08 -3.27
N SER A 193 -12.72 -8.31 -4.21
CA SER A 193 -13.69 -7.25 -3.94
C SER A 193 -14.98 -7.56 -4.68
N ALA A 194 -16.00 -7.97 -3.92
CA ALA A 194 -17.24 -8.49 -4.48
C ALA A 194 -18.16 -7.37 -4.96
N ILE A 195 -18.29 -6.31 -4.18
CA ILE A 195 -19.15 -5.16 -4.48
C ILE A 195 -18.30 -3.90 -4.44
N CYS A 196 -18.20 -3.26 -5.60
CA CYS A 196 -17.47 -2.03 -5.78
C CYS A 196 -18.36 -1.02 -6.51
N MET A 197 -18.28 0.23 -6.10
CA MET A 197 -19.07 1.33 -6.65
C MET A 197 -18.16 2.44 -7.16
N GLU A 198 -18.56 3.05 -8.26
CA GLU A 198 -17.85 4.19 -8.87
C GLU A 198 -18.82 5.35 -9.09
N PHE A 199 -18.33 6.56 -8.82
CA PHE A 199 -19.10 7.78 -8.96
C PHE A 199 -18.26 8.87 -9.64
N GLY A 200 -18.85 9.58 -10.58
CA GLY A 200 -18.16 10.70 -11.24
C GLY A 200 -18.50 10.84 -12.71
N GLY A 201 -17.61 11.48 -13.46
CA GLY A 201 -17.76 11.69 -14.90
C GLY A 201 -17.25 10.52 -15.74
N LYS A 202 -17.19 10.70 -17.07
CA LYS A 202 -16.71 9.65 -18.00
C LYS A 202 -15.23 9.36 -17.81
N ALA A 203 -14.39 10.37 -17.65
CA ALA A 203 -12.95 10.23 -17.55
C ALA A 203 -12.45 10.04 -16.11
N LEU A 204 -13.00 10.82 -15.15
CA LEU A 204 -12.56 10.80 -13.76
C LEU A 204 -13.71 10.31 -12.86
N ARG A 205 -13.45 9.28 -12.06
CA ARG A 205 -14.38 8.74 -11.07
C ARG A 205 -13.69 8.48 -9.73
N GLY A 206 -14.39 8.78 -8.65
CA GLY A 206 -14.10 8.22 -7.34
C GLY A 206 -14.67 6.80 -7.25
N PHE A 207 -14.07 5.95 -6.46
CA PHE A 207 -14.59 4.60 -6.22
C PHE A 207 -14.47 4.19 -4.75
N LEU A 208 -15.34 3.26 -4.38
CA LEU A 208 -15.36 2.59 -3.10
C LEU A 208 -15.46 1.08 -3.36
N GLU A 209 -14.54 0.32 -2.79
CA GLU A 209 -14.49 -1.13 -2.89
C GLU A 209 -14.60 -1.75 -1.50
N THR A 210 -15.43 -2.76 -1.38
CA THR A 210 -15.46 -3.63 -0.21
C THR A 210 -14.93 -4.99 -0.60
N GLY A 211 -13.95 -5.48 0.15
CA GLY A 211 -13.29 -6.73 -0.23
C GLY A 211 -12.46 -7.30 0.89
N TRP A 212 -11.63 -8.25 0.52
CA TRP A 212 -10.72 -8.95 1.42
C TRP A 212 -9.37 -9.18 0.74
N GLY A 213 -8.30 -8.82 1.42
CA GLY A 213 -6.93 -9.07 0.94
C GLY A 213 -5.96 -7.93 1.20
N ASN A 214 -4.93 -7.85 0.34
CA ASN A 214 -3.82 -6.91 0.49
C ASN A 214 -4.18 -5.44 0.25
N GLN A 215 -5.27 -5.15 -0.45
CA GLN A 215 -5.75 -3.77 -0.63
C GLN A 215 -6.69 -3.31 0.49
N GLY A 216 -7.08 -4.20 1.41
CA GLY A 216 -7.92 -3.90 2.56
C GLY A 216 -9.38 -4.31 2.42
N LEU A 217 -10.06 -4.28 3.58
CA LEU A 217 -11.48 -4.55 3.69
C LEU A 217 -12.32 -3.43 3.05
N LEU A 218 -11.89 -2.20 3.26
CA LEU A 218 -12.45 -0.99 2.69
C LEU A 218 -11.36 -0.26 1.92
N ASN A 219 -11.55 -0.11 0.61
CA ASN A 219 -10.61 0.55 -0.28
C ASN A 219 -11.32 1.67 -1.04
N PHE A 220 -10.73 2.85 -1.06
CA PHE A 220 -11.28 4.01 -1.76
C PHE A 220 -10.20 4.72 -2.55
N GLY A 221 -10.60 5.32 -3.64
CA GLY A 221 -9.64 5.97 -4.52
C GLY A 221 -10.26 6.74 -5.66
N VAL A 222 -9.40 7.12 -6.57
CA VAL A 222 -9.77 7.79 -7.81
C VAL A 222 -9.22 7.01 -8.99
N LYS A 223 -9.99 6.97 -10.07
CA LYS A 223 -9.59 6.39 -11.33
C LYS A 223 -9.74 7.37 -12.46
N PHE A 224 -8.88 7.23 -13.43
CA PHE A 224 -8.90 7.95 -14.68
C PHE A 224 -8.96 6.97 -15.86
N SER A 225 -9.87 7.22 -16.78
CA SER A 225 -10.09 6.38 -17.97
C SER A 225 -9.84 7.19 -19.23
N PHE A 226 -9.05 6.66 -20.18
CA PHE A 226 -8.62 7.33 -21.41
C PHE A 226 -8.42 6.35 -22.58
#